data_f45922cbb38b3fac5fa458b5cd7f9f13
#
_entry.id   f45922cbb38b3fac5fa458b5cd7f9f13
#
_cell.length_a   1.000
_cell.length_b   1.000
_cell.length_c   1.000
_cell.angle_alpha   90.00
_cell.angle_beta   90.00
_cell.angle_gamma   90.00
#
_symmetry.space_group_name_H-M   'P 1'
#
loop_
_entity.id
_entity.type
_entity.pdbx_description
1 polymer ?
#
loop_
_entity_poly.entity_id
_entity_poly.type
_entity_poly.pdbx_seq_one_letter_code
_entity_poly.pdbx_strand_id
1 'polypeptide(L)' 'MTEKMDKHHIQELKEMIQEKEPKEPVEKVLVKFCERHAVSLDTCRKHYEQLVAKGEVKEK' A
#
# COMPACT_ATOMS: atom_id res chain seq x y z
N MET A 1 -1.74 -14.84 14.56
CA MET A 1 -2.80 -13.90 14.23
C MET A 1 -2.47 -13.09 13.00
N THR A 2 -3.39 -12.97 12.09
CA THR A 2 -3.15 -12.25 10.86
C THR A 2 -3.35 -10.77 11.05
N GLU A 3 -2.45 -10.00 10.46
CA GLU A 3 -2.59 -8.56 10.46
C GLU A 3 -3.70 -8.18 9.51
N LYS A 4 -4.62 -7.38 10.01
CA LYS A 4 -5.71 -6.88 9.18
C LYS A 4 -5.57 -5.40 9.04
N MET A 5 -5.71 -4.91 7.82
CA MET A 5 -5.71 -3.48 7.59
C MET A 5 -7.14 -3.00 7.53
N ASP A 6 -7.40 -1.94 8.28
CA ASP A 6 -8.71 -1.31 8.26
C ASP A 6 -8.97 -0.64 6.92
N LYS A 7 -10.23 -0.35 6.67
CA LYS A 7 -10.58 0.40 5.47
C LYS A 7 -9.83 1.73 5.43
N HIS A 8 -9.65 2.36 6.59
CA HIS A 8 -8.92 3.62 6.65
C HIS A 8 -7.47 3.43 6.20
N HIS A 9 -6.85 2.35 6.63
CA HIS A 9 -5.47 2.07 6.25
C HIS A 9 -5.37 1.78 4.76
N ILE A 10 -6.31 1.03 4.23
CA ILE A 10 -6.30 0.72 2.82
C ILE A 10 -6.51 1.99 1.99
N GLN A 11 -7.42 2.84 2.43
CA GLN A 11 -7.67 4.11 1.75
C GLN A 11 -6.41 4.98 1.77
N GLU A 12 -5.75 5.04 2.90
CA GLU A 12 -4.53 5.83 3.01
C GLU A 12 -3.45 5.27 2.09
N LEU A 13 -3.33 3.96 2.03
CA LEU A 13 -2.34 3.35 1.17
C LEU A 13 -2.62 3.69 -0.30
N LYS A 14 -3.88 3.64 -0.69
CA LYS A 14 -4.25 4.02 -2.05
C LYS A 14 -3.85 5.45 -2.34
N GLU A 15 -4.13 6.35 -1.41
CA GLU A 15 -3.81 7.75 -1.60
C GLU A 15 -2.31 7.96 -1.70
N MET A 16 -1.55 7.28 -0.87
CA MET A 16 -0.10 7.40 -0.91
C MET A 16 0.45 6.93 -2.25
N ILE A 17 -0.10 5.84 -2.77
CA ILE A 17 0.35 5.32 -4.05
C ILE A 17 -0.01 6.29 -5.18
N GLN A 18 -1.21 6.86 -5.12
CA GLN A 18 -1.64 7.79 -6.15
C GLN A 18 -0.85 9.08 -6.13
N GLU A 19 -0.39 9.49 -4.96
CA GLU A 19 0.36 10.73 -4.81
C GLU A 19 1.83 10.57 -5.11
N LYS A 20 2.33 9.35 -5.17
CA LYS A 20 3.75 9.18 -5.44
C LYS A 20 4.09 9.64 -6.86
N GLU A 21 5.33 10.07 -7.03
CA GLU A 21 5.77 10.48 -8.35
C GLU A 21 5.99 9.26 -9.23
N PRO A 22 5.83 9.42 -10.55
CA PRO A 22 6.01 8.29 -11.46
C PRO A 22 7.38 7.63 -11.36
N LYS A 23 8.39 8.41 -10.98
CA LYS A 23 9.75 7.87 -10.85
C LYS A 23 9.95 7.13 -9.54
N GLU A 24 9.10 7.37 -8.56
CA GLU A 24 9.27 6.77 -7.25
C GLU A 24 8.76 5.33 -7.28
N PRO A 25 9.57 4.37 -6.83
CA PRO A 25 9.09 2.99 -6.79
C PRO A 25 8.04 2.82 -5.72
N VAL A 26 7.06 1.97 -6.02
CA VAL A 26 5.97 1.75 -5.08
C VAL A 26 6.49 1.12 -3.79
N GLU A 27 7.58 0.40 -3.85
CA GLU A 27 8.12 -0.21 -2.63
C GLU A 27 8.49 0.82 -1.59
N LYS A 28 8.97 1.97 -2.00
CA LYS A 28 9.25 3.03 -1.03
C LYS A 28 8.00 3.47 -0.32
N VAL A 29 6.90 3.57 -1.05
CA VAL A 29 5.61 3.93 -0.46
C VAL A 29 5.18 2.87 0.54
N LEU A 30 5.34 1.61 0.16
CA LEU A 30 4.94 0.51 1.05
C LEU A 30 5.77 0.51 2.32
N VAL A 31 7.07 0.76 2.21
CA VAL A 31 7.93 0.81 3.38
C VAL A 31 7.51 1.93 4.31
N LYS A 32 7.27 3.11 3.75
CA LYS A 32 6.83 4.23 4.57
C LYS A 32 5.52 3.93 5.26
N PHE A 33 4.61 3.30 4.53
CA PHE A 33 3.31 2.97 5.10
C PHE A 33 3.45 1.98 6.25
N CYS A 34 4.23 0.93 6.03
CA CYS A 34 4.31 -0.09 7.06
C CYS A 34 5.05 0.41 8.29
N GLU A 35 6.01 1.32 8.13
CA GLU A 35 6.66 1.92 9.29
C GLU A 35 5.69 2.80 10.06
N ARG A 36 4.83 3.50 9.32
CA ARG A 36 3.90 4.43 9.94
C ARG A 36 2.83 3.72 10.74
N HIS A 37 2.42 2.55 10.27
CA HIS A 37 1.30 1.83 10.89
C HIS A 37 1.71 0.55 11.57
N ALA A 38 3.01 0.31 11.70
CA ALA A 38 3.53 -0.89 12.36
C ALA A 38 2.97 -2.17 11.74
N VAL A 39 2.86 -2.17 10.42
CA VAL A 39 2.38 -3.32 9.66
C VAL A 39 3.57 -3.94 8.93
N SER A 40 3.60 -5.25 8.79
CA SER A 40 4.71 -5.88 8.10
C SER A 40 4.69 -5.54 6.62
N LEU A 41 5.87 -5.51 6.02
CA LEU A 41 5.99 -5.20 4.60
C LEU A 41 5.25 -6.22 3.75
N ASP A 42 5.31 -7.49 4.16
CA ASP A 42 4.59 -8.55 3.45
C ASP A 42 3.10 -8.26 3.37
N THR A 43 2.52 -7.83 4.50
CA THR A 43 1.10 -7.51 4.54
C THR A 43 0.78 -6.34 3.61
N CYS A 44 1.60 -5.31 3.65
CA CYS A 44 1.40 -4.16 2.78
C CYS A 44 1.47 -4.57 1.31
N ARG A 45 2.43 -5.42 0.98
CA ARG A 45 2.60 -5.88 -0.38
C ARG A 45 1.39 -6.67 -0.86
N LYS A 46 0.86 -7.53 -0.01
CA LYS A 46 -0.31 -8.31 -0.36
C LYS A 46 -1.51 -7.40 -0.63
N HIS A 47 -1.70 -6.41 0.21
CA HIS A 47 -2.81 -5.49 0.00
C HIS A 47 -2.61 -4.67 -1.26
N TYR A 48 -1.37 -4.26 -1.53
CA TYR A 48 -1.10 -3.55 -2.76
C TYR A 48 -1.44 -4.39 -3.98
N GLU A 49 -1.03 -5.66 -3.96
CA GLU A 49 -1.33 -6.54 -5.08
C GLU A 49 -2.82 -6.73 -5.27
N GLN A 50 -3.56 -6.81 -4.17
CA GLN A 50 -5.01 -6.92 -4.27
C GLN A 50 -5.62 -5.66 -4.86
N LEU A 51 -5.11 -4.50 -4.47
CA LEU A 51 -5.63 -3.25 -5.02
C LEU A 51 -5.37 -3.16 -6.52
N VAL A 52 -4.21 -3.61 -6.95
CA VAL A 52 -3.90 -3.62 -8.38
C VAL A 52 -4.82 -4.58 -9.11
N ALA A 53 -5.03 -5.78 -8.54
CA ALA A 53 -5.88 -6.77 -9.15
C ALA A 53 -7.32 -6.31 -9.28
N LYS A 54 -7.77 -5.50 -8.33
CA LYS A 54 -9.11 -4.96 -8.36
C LYS A 54 -9.22 -3.72 -9.24
N GLY A 55 -8.09 -3.21 -9.71
CA GLY A 55 -8.10 -2.00 -10.51
C GLY A 55 -8.25 -0.73 -9.71
N GLU A 56 -8.07 -0.79 -8.40
CA GLU A 56 -8.24 0.38 -7.55
C GLU A 56 -7.02 1.28 -7.57
N VAL A 57 -5.85 0.74 -7.87
CA VAL A 57 -4.65 1.53 -8.08
C VAL A 57 -4.01 1.08 -9.37
N LYS A 58 -3.28 1.98 -9.98
CA LYS A 58 -2.58 1.67 -11.22
C LYS A 58 -1.12 1.37 -10.92
N GLU A 59 -0.66 0.26 -11.44
CA GLU A 59 0.74 -0.09 -11.33
C GLU A 59 1.50 0.59 -12.44
N LYS A 60 2.61 1.22 -12.07
CA LYS A 60 3.43 1.89 -13.06
C LYS A 60 4.85 1.43 -12.98
#